data_8f402563eef1033a7ea8110661469aca
#
_entry.id   8f402563eef1033a7ea8110661469aca
#
_cell.length_a   1.000
_cell.length_b   1.000
_cell.length_c   1.000
_cell.angle_alpha   90.00
_cell.angle_beta   90.00
_cell.angle_gamma   90.00
#
_symmetry.space_group_name_H-M   'P 1'
#
loop_
_entity.id
_entity.type
_entity.pdbx_description
1 polymer ?
#
loop_
_entity_poly.entity_id
_entity_poly.type
_entity_poly.pdbx_seq_one_letter_code
_entity_poly.pdbx_strand_id
1 'polypeptide(L)'
;MTALLKVDGLSKSFGALRAVENVSFEVGKGEIVGLIGPNGAGKTTAVNLISGAIKPSSGTVHFKGENVTGLASHKLARRGLIRTFQSTNVYSGATVWDNVYVGAFSVRKPDFWGSLLSTPAYQRELREVEQRVDRLLEELCIGHLAGEKAADLPYGYQKMLGLASALVGNPQLVMLDEPAAGLSAEEADRIADLITGIRDRGVSILIIDHNMRFMARICDRMVVLHHGTELFSGTVAEFVKDPRVLEAYLGTEHVVA
;
A
#
# COMPACT_ATOMS: atom_id res chain seq x y z
N MET A 1 -21.68 -5.29 0.56
CA MET A 1 -20.95 -4.17 -0.10
C MET A 1 -20.17 -4.73 -1.26
N THR A 2 -20.07 -4.05 -2.40
CA THR A 2 -19.29 -4.53 -3.54
C THR A 2 -17.81 -4.37 -3.23
N ALA A 3 -17.03 -5.46 -3.30
CA ALA A 3 -15.59 -5.43 -3.08
C ALA A 3 -14.90 -4.51 -4.10
N LEU A 4 -13.98 -3.66 -3.65
CA LEU A 4 -13.13 -2.85 -4.52
C LEU A 4 -11.99 -3.70 -5.10
N LEU A 5 -11.35 -4.51 -4.24
CA LEU A 5 -10.37 -5.53 -4.60
C LEU A 5 -10.91 -6.90 -4.17
N LYS A 6 -10.86 -7.88 -5.06
CA LYS A 6 -11.16 -9.28 -4.76
C LYS A 6 -9.99 -10.15 -5.21
N VAL A 7 -9.46 -10.91 -4.28
CA VAL A 7 -8.45 -11.95 -4.49
C VAL A 7 -9.16 -13.30 -4.38
N ASP A 8 -9.02 -14.18 -5.35
CA ASP A 8 -9.75 -15.45 -5.43
C ASP A 8 -8.81 -16.60 -5.82
N GLY A 9 -8.60 -17.52 -4.89
CA GLY A 9 -7.79 -18.72 -5.08
C GLY A 9 -6.34 -18.46 -5.45
N LEU A 10 -5.78 -17.30 -5.04
CA LEU A 10 -4.47 -16.85 -5.47
C LEU A 10 -3.37 -17.79 -4.99
N SER A 11 -2.53 -18.26 -5.93
CA SER A 11 -1.46 -19.20 -5.61
C SER A 11 -0.18 -18.85 -6.35
N LYS A 12 0.96 -19.16 -5.72
CA LYS A 12 2.30 -19.02 -6.30
C LYS A 12 3.26 -20.08 -5.81
N SER A 13 3.86 -20.77 -6.79
CA SER A 13 4.95 -21.71 -6.53
C SER A 13 6.26 -21.21 -7.16
N PHE A 14 7.36 -21.43 -6.48
CA PHE A 14 8.73 -21.23 -6.94
C PHE A 14 9.44 -22.60 -6.90
N GLY A 15 9.46 -23.30 -8.04
CA GLY A 15 9.86 -24.69 -8.05
C GLY A 15 8.98 -25.55 -7.14
N ALA A 16 9.56 -26.25 -6.18
CA ALA A 16 8.84 -27.07 -5.21
C ALA A 16 8.22 -26.28 -4.04
N LEU A 17 8.64 -25.02 -3.83
CA LEU A 17 8.15 -24.19 -2.74
C LEU A 17 6.80 -23.53 -3.12
N ARG A 18 5.74 -23.85 -2.38
CA ARG A 18 4.45 -23.17 -2.45
C ARG A 18 4.45 -21.96 -1.51
N ALA A 19 4.79 -20.78 -2.03
CA ALA A 19 4.89 -19.56 -1.24
C ALA A 19 3.53 -18.95 -0.88
N VAL A 20 2.51 -19.15 -1.73
CA VAL A 20 1.10 -18.78 -1.50
C VAL A 20 0.25 -19.88 -2.11
N GLU A 21 -0.76 -20.35 -1.40
CA GLU A 21 -1.63 -21.43 -1.80
C GLU A 21 -3.10 -21.11 -1.48
N ASN A 22 -3.91 -20.97 -2.53
CA ASN A 22 -5.37 -20.78 -2.47
C ASN A 22 -5.85 -19.66 -1.54
N VAL A 23 -5.15 -18.51 -1.56
CA VAL A 23 -5.49 -17.35 -0.72
C VAL A 23 -6.64 -16.56 -1.37
N SER A 24 -7.68 -16.26 -0.56
CA SER A 24 -8.87 -15.54 -1.02
C SER A 24 -9.31 -14.53 0.03
N PHE A 25 -9.38 -13.24 -0.35
CA PHE A 25 -9.93 -12.18 0.50
C PHE A 25 -10.40 -11.00 -0.34
N GLU A 26 -11.08 -10.07 0.31
CA GLU A 26 -11.61 -8.87 -0.33
C GLU A 26 -11.23 -7.62 0.46
N VAL A 27 -11.14 -6.48 -0.25
CA VAL A 27 -11.05 -5.14 0.34
C VAL A 27 -12.24 -4.33 -0.16
N GLY A 28 -13.03 -3.81 0.76
CA GLY A 28 -14.17 -2.94 0.48
C GLY A 28 -13.75 -1.52 0.10
N LYS A 29 -14.71 -0.69 -0.33
CA LYS A 29 -14.46 0.75 -0.54
C LYS A 29 -14.35 1.45 0.80
N GLY A 30 -13.31 2.27 0.98
CA GLY A 30 -13.05 3.01 2.21
C GLY A 30 -12.77 2.09 3.40
N GLU A 31 -12.20 0.93 3.17
CA GLU A 31 -11.84 -0.07 4.19
C GLU A 31 -10.32 -0.17 4.31
N ILE A 32 -9.83 -0.34 5.54
CA ILE A 32 -8.44 -0.71 5.83
C ILE A 32 -8.39 -2.19 6.18
N VAL A 33 -7.78 -3.00 5.31
CA VAL A 33 -7.56 -4.43 5.54
C VAL A 33 -6.10 -4.68 5.85
N GLY A 34 -5.83 -5.32 6.99
CA GLY A 34 -4.50 -5.74 7.40
C GLY A 34 -4.18 -7.14 6.90
N LEU A 35 -3.04 -7.32 6.22
CA LEU A 35 -2.51 -8.63 5.85
C LEU A 35 -1.31 -8.95 6.76
N ILE A 36 -1.49 -9.88 7.67
CA ILE A 36 -0.54 -10.20 8.72
C ILE A 36 -0.15 -11.69 8.71
N GLY A 37 0.80 -12.06 9.52
CA GLY A 37 1.28 -13.45 9.66
C GLY A 37 2.77 -13.49 10.04
N PRO A 38 3.29 -14.65 10.49
CA PRO A 38 4.70 -14.83 10.80
C PRO A 38 5.63 -14.55 9.63
N ASN A 39 6.93 -14.47 9.90
CA ASN A 39 7.93 -14.40 8.83
C ASN A 39 7.88 -15.67 7.97
N GLY A 40 7.96 -15.50 6.65
CA GLY A 40 7.82 -16.63 5.72
C GLY A 40 6.37 -17.06 5.45
N ALA A 41 5.34 -16.43 6.05
CA ALA A 41 3.94 -16.78 5.82
C ALA A 41 3.40 -16.49 4.40
N GLY A 42 4.19 -15.84 3.52
CA GLY A 42 3.77 -15.55 2.15
C GLY A 42 3.22 -14.13 1.91
N LYS A 43 3.19 -13.25 2.93
CA LYS A 43 2.64 -11.88 2.83
C LYS A 43 3.21 -11.08 1.68
N THR A 44 4.54 -10.94 1.61
CA THR A 44 5.24 -10.20 0.54
C THR A 44 4.96 -10.81 -0.83
N THR A 45 4.90 -12.15 -0.91
CA THR A 45 4.53 -12.84 -2.17
C THR A 45 3.10 -12.51 -2.58
N ALA A 46 2.13 -12.55 -1.66
CA ALA A 46 0.73 -12.20 -1.95
C ALA A 46 0.62 -10.76 -2.46
N VAL A 47 1.29 -9.80 -1.79
CA VAL A 47 1.30 -8.40 -2.25
C VAL A 47 1.99 -8.24 -3.60
N ASN A 48 3.10 -8.94 -3.87
CA ASN A 48 3.76 -8.92 -5.17
C ASN A 48 2.85 -9.45 -6.28
N LEU A 49 2.01 -10.45 -6.01
CA LEU A 49 1.02 -10.98 -6.94
C LEU A 49 -0.08 -9.95 -7.22
N ILE A 50 -0.66 -9.36 -6.18
CA ILE A 50 -1.75 -8.38 -6.27
C ILE A 50 -1.28 -7.09 -6.95
N SER A 51 -0.07 -6.62 -6.63
CA SER A 51 0.53 -5.41 -7.22
C SER A 51 1.11 -5.61 -8.63
N GLY A 52 1.04 -6.83 -9.17
CA GLY A 52 1.54 -7.14 -10.52
C GLY A 52 3.07 -7.11 -10.66
N ALA A 53 3.82 -7.17 -9.55
CA ALA A 53 5.27 -7.31 -9.55
C ALA A 53 5.70 -8.71 -10.02
N ILE A 54 4.91 -9.74 -9.69
CA ILE A 54 5.07 -11.11 -10.18
C ILE A 54 3.73 -11.67 -10.66
N LYS A 55 3.76 -12.68 -11.55
CA LYS A 55 2.54 -13.34 -12.02
C LYS A 55 2.17 -14.51 -11.11
N PRO A 56 0.86 -14.71 -10.82
CA PRO A 56 0.39 -15.90 -10.10
C PRO A 56 0.59 -17.17 -10.92
N SER A 57 0.64 -18.31 -10.21
CA SER A 57 0.60 -19.64 -10.81
C SER A 57 -0.86 -20.04 -11.11
N SER A 58 -1.80 -19.66 -10.23
CA SER A 58 -3.26 -19.83 -10.41
C SER A 58 -4.02 -18.81 -9.57
N GLY A 59 -5.34 -18.76 -9.73
CA GLY A 59 -6.22 -17.81 -9.08
C GLY A 59 -6.32 -16.50 -9.84
N THR A 60 -7.17 -15.59 -9.33
CA THR A 60 -7.48 -14.33 -9.99
C THR A 60 -7.49 -13.14 -9.02
N VAL A 61 -7.19 -11.97 -9.56
CA VAL A 61 -7.31 -10.69 -8.87
C VAL A 61 -8.26 -9.82 -9.68
N HIS A 62 -9.31 -9.32 -9.01
CA HIS A 62 -10.26 -8.39 -9.60
C HIS A 62 -10.16 -7.04 -8.88
N PHE A 63 -10.12 -5.97 -9.64
CA PHE A 63 -10.14 -4.61 -9.13
C PHE A 63 -11.27 -3.83 -9.81
N LYS A 64 -12.19 -3.25 -9.03
CA LYS A 64 -13.43 -2.60 -9.54
C LYS A 64 -14.28 -3.53 -10.41
N GLY A 65 -14.30 -4.83 -10.12
CA GLY A 65 -15.00 -5.84 -10.91
C GLY A 65 -14.27 -6.30 -12.19
N GLU A 66 -13.17 -5.65 -12.59
CA GLU A 66 -12.37 -6.05 -13.75
C GLU A 66 -11.29 -7.06 -13.34
N ASN A 67 -11.08 -8.09 -14.14
CA ASN A 67 -9.96 -9.00 -13.95
C ASN A 67 -8.63 -8.29 -14.30
N VAL A 68 -7.77 -8.14 -13.31
CA VAL A 68 -6.46 -7.49 -13.44
C VAL A 68 -5.30 -8.44 -13.21
N THR A 69 -5.55 -9.74 -13.19
CA THR A 69 -4.58 -10.80 -12.90
C THR A 69 -3.37 -10.71 -13.81
N GLY A 70 -2.19 -10.61 -13.20
CA GLY A 70 -0.92 -10.57 -13.94
C GLY A 70 -0.67 -9.31 -14.77
N LEU A 71 -1.49 -8.27 -14.62
CA LEU A 71 -1.19 -6.95 -15.18
C LEU A 71 0.05 -6.36 -14.51
N ALA A 72 0.91 -5.72 -15.29
CA ALA A 72 2.08 -5.03 -14.75
C ALA A 72 1.70 -3.86 -13.84
N SER A 73 2.50 -3.57 -12.81
CA SER A 73 2.24 -2.57 -11.76
C SER A 73 1.87 -1.18 -12.30
N HIS A 74 2.53 -0.71 -13.37
CA HIS A 74 2.20 0.58 -14.00
C HIS A 74 0.79 0.61 -14.62
N LYS A 75 0.26 -0.54 -15.09
CA LYS A 75 -1.12 -0.64 -15.59
C LYS A 75 -2.13 -0.65 -14.45
N LEU A 76 -1.77 -1.21 -13.30
CA LEU A 76 -2.58 -1.16 -12.07
C LEU A 76 -2.61 0.24 -11.48
N ALA A 77 -1.46 0.92 -11.43
CA ALA A 77 -1.38 2.31 -10.97
C ALA A 77 -2.30 3.24 -11.76
N ARG A 78 -2.33 3.11 -13.09
CA ARG A 78 -3.25 3.87 -13.96
C ARG A 78 -4.74 3.57 -13.73
N ARG A 79 -5.07 2.43 -13.12
CA ARG A 79 -6.43 2.06 -12.71
C ARG A 79 -6.78 2.54 -11.30
N GLY A 80 -5.78 3.09 -10.59
CA GLY A 80 -5.93 3.60 -9.23
C GLY A 80 -5.58 2.59 -8.13
N LEU A 81 -4.85 1.51 -8.45
CA LEU A 81 -4.25 0.61 -7.48
C LEU A 81 -2.75 0.89 -7.40
N ILE A 82 -2.30 1.51 -6.32
CA ILE A 82 -0.90 1.93 -6.13
C ILE A 82 -0.30 1.15 -4.95
N ARG A 83 0.96 0.76 -5.08
CA ARG A 83 1.74 0.19 -3.97
C ARG A 83 2.88 1.13 -3.60
N THR A 84 3.04 1.39 -2.30
CA THR A 84 4.28 1.93 -1.76
C THR A 84 5.26 0.79 -1.51
N PHE A 85 6.54 1.04 -1.71
CA PHE A 85 7.57 0.03 -1.46
C PHE A 85 8.10 0.15 -0.03
N GLN A 86 8.58 -0.96 0.51
CA GLN A 86 9.18 -1.07 1.86
C GLN A 86 10.38 -0.13 2.04
N SER A 87 11.20 0.06 1.00
CA SER A 87 12.19 1.13 0.95
C SER A 87 11.54 2.42 0.48
N THR A 88 11.76 3.51 1.18
CA THR A 88 11.38 4.85 0.72
C THR A 88 12.09 5.13 -0.61
N ASN A 89 11.43 4.78 -1.73
CA ASN A 89 11.94 5.12 -3.07
C ASN A 89 11.75 6.62 -3.30
N VAL A 90 12.45 7.42 -2.49
CA VAL A 90 12.54 8.85 -2.68
C VAL A 90 13.77 9.18 -3.52
N TYR A 91 13.61 10.08 -4.44
CA TYR A 91 14.73 10.66 -5.18
C TYR A 91 15.51 11.54 -4.21
N SER A 92 16.57 11.00 -3.62
CA SER A 92 17.32 11.61 -2.52
C SER A 92 17.88 13.00 -2.85
N GLY A 93 18.28 13.21 -4.10
CA GLY A 93 18.79 14.50 -4.59
C GLY A 93 17.72 15.55 -4.95
N ALA A 94 16.45 15.16 -4.98
CA ALA A 94 15.30 16.02 -5.30
C ALA A 94 14.65 16.55 -4.02
N THR A 95 13.91 17.65 -4.14
CA THR A 95 13.13 18.21 -3.03
C THR A 95 11.95 17.34 -2.65
N VAL A 96 11.34 17.58 -1.49
CA VAL A 96 10.09 16.98 -1.07
C VAL A 96 9.02 17.22 -2.13
N TRP A 97 8.89 18.45 -2.60
CA TRP A 97 7.91 18.83 -3.61
C TRP A 97 8.13 18.06 -4.92
N ASP A 98 9.38 18.00 -5.42
CA ASP A 98 9.71 17.29 -6.66
C ASP A 98 9.39 15.79 -6.57
N ASN A 99 9.65 15.16 -5.44
CA ASN A 99 9.34 13.75 -5.22
C ASN A 99 7.84 13.47 -5.36
N VAL A 100 7.00 14.30 -4.74
CA VAL A 100 5.54 14.16 -4.85
C VAL A 100 5.07 14.47 -6.27
N TYR A 101 5.62 15.53 -6.89
CA TYR A 101 5.31 15.90 -8.26
C TYR A 101 5.59 14.78 -9.26
N VAL A 102 6.77 14.14 -9.15
CA VAL A 102 7.12 12.97 -9.98
C VAL A 102 6.15 11.80 -9.76
N GLY A 103 5.68 11.60 -8.53
CA GLY A 103 4.67 10.59 -8.22
C GLY A 103 3.40 10.71 -9.07
N ALA A 104 2.97 11.93 -9.40
CA ALA A 104 1.80 12.17 -10.23
C ALA A 104 1.95 11.64 -11.68
N PHE A 105 3.17 11.58 -12.20
CA PHE A 105 3.41 11.08 -13.56
C PHE A 105 3.36 9.56 -13.66
N SER A 106 3.49 8.83 -12.55
CA SER A 106 3.41 7.36 -12.52
C SER A 106 2.06 6.83 -13.02
N VAL A 107 1.00 7.61 -12.89
CA VAL A 107 -0.38 7.25 -13.25
C VAL A 107 -0.87 7.90 -14.54
N ARG A 108 -0.14 8.90 -15.09
CA ARG A 108 -0.54 9.62 -16.30
C ARG A 108 -0.30 8.79 -17.56
N LYS A 109 -1.13 9.01 -18.56
CA LYS A 109 -0.83 8.56 -19.91
C LYS A 109 0.19 9.53 -20.53
N PRO A 110 1.22 9.03 -21.22
CA PRO A 110 2.13 9.89 -21.95
C PRO A 110 1.35 10.69 -23.01
N ASP A 111 1.42 12.01 -22.94
CA ASP A 111 0.95 12.90 -23.99
C ASP A 111 2.16 13.54 -24.68
N PHE A 112 2.70 12.80 -25.64
CA PHE A 112 3.91 13.23 -26.37
C PHE A 112 3.68 14.55 -27.13
N TRP A 113 2.55 14.67 -27.83
CA TRP A 113 2.26 15.85 -28.65
C TRP A 113 1.89 17.05 -27.78
N GLY A 114 1.11 16.86 -26.74
CA GLY A 114 0.79 17.94 -25.79
C GLY A 114 2.05 18.49 -25.10
N SER A 115 2.97 17.59 -24.71
CA SER A 115 4.25 17.96 -24.10
C SER A 115 5.17 18.69 -25.09
N LEU A 116 5.32 18.16 -26.32
CA LEU A 116 6.21 18.75 -27.35
C LEU A 116 5.74 20.13 -27.78
N LEU A 117 4.43 20.30 -27.96
CA LEU A 117 3.83 21.56 -28.45
C LEU A 117 3.40 22.51 -27.33
N SER A 118 3.61 22.11 -26.06
CA SER A 118 3.21 22.89 -24.87
C SER A 118 1.77 23.43 -24.96
N THR A 119 0.83 22.57 -25.37
CA THR A 119 -0.56 23.00 -25.62
C THR A 119 -1.20 23.61 -24.37
N PRO A 120 -2.17 24.55 -24.51
CA PRO A 120 -2.87 25.13 -23.37
C PRO A 120 -3.55 24.10 -22.48
N ALA A 121 -4.00 22.97 -23.05
CA ALA A 121 -4.58 21.86 -22.31
C ALA A 121 -3.52 21.17 -21.44
N TYR A 122 -2.35 20.88 -22.00
CA TYR A 122 -1.22 20.29 -21.28
C TYR A 122 -0.74 21.19 -20.13
N GLN A 123 -0.61 22.52 -20.40
CA GLN A 123 -0.22 23.50 -19.38
C GLN A 123 -1.25 23.61 -18.24
N ARG A 124 -2.54 23.47 -18.54
CA ARG A 124 -3.60 23.46 -17.52
C ARG A 124 -3.49 22.22 -16.64
N GLU A 125 -3.30 21.06 -17.26
CA GLU A 125 -3.13 19.79 -16.54
C GLU A 125 -1.90 19.83 -15.62
N LEU A 126 -0.76 20.40 -16.04
CA LEU A 126 0.42 20.57 -15.20
C LEU A 126 0.10 21.43 -13.96
N ARG A 127 -0.55 22.58 -14.15
CA ARG A 127 -0.96 23.44 -13.02
C ARG A 127 -1.93 22.74 -12.05
N GLU A 128 -2.82 21.88 -12.54
CA GLU A 128 -3.70 21.08 -11.68
C GLU A 128 -2.90 20.07 -10.85
N VAL A 129 -1.83 19.49 -11.42
CA VAL A 129 -0.91 18.60 -10.69
C VAL A 129 -0.15 19.38 -9.62
N GLU A 130 0.42 20.54 -9.96
CA GLU A 130 1.14 21.41 -9.02
C GLU A 130 0.25 21.76 -7.81
N GLN A 131 -0.95 22.25 -8.06
CA GLN A 131 -1.91 22.58 -7.00
C GLN A 131 -2.32 21.36 -6.16
N ARG A 132 -2.32 20.17 -6.76
CA ARG A 132 -2.59 18.93 -6.01
C ARG A 132 -1.42 18.56 -5.11
N VAL A 133 -0.19 18.72 -5.59
CA VAL A 133 1.02 18.52 -4.78
C VAL A 133 0.99 19.43 -3.57
N ASP A 134 0.78 20.74 -3.78
CA ASP A 134 0.77 21.73 -2.70
C ASP A 134 -0.30 21.39 -1.65
N ARG A 135 -1.54 21.13 -2.08
CA ARG A 135 -2.61 20.73 -1.18
C ARG A 135 -2.29 19.46 -0.39
N LEU A 136 -1.71 18.45 -1.05
CA LEU A 136 -1.40 17.18 -0.41
C LEU A 136 -0.28 17.32 0.64
N LEU A 137 0.74 18.14 0.36
CA LEU A 137 1.80 18.44 1.30
C LEU A 137 1.26 19.16 2.56
N GLU A 138 0.33 20.09 2.39
CA GLU A 138 -0.35 20.76 3.50
C GLU A 138 -1.23 19.79 4.30
N GLU A 139 -2.03 18.96 3.62
CA GLU A 139 -2.88 17.94 4.25
C GLU A 139 -2.10 16.93 5.08
N LEU A 140 -0.88 16.59 4.66
CA LEU A 140 0.02 15.69 5.37
C LEU A 140 0.92 16.42 6.38
N CYS A 141 0.73 17.73 6.57
CA CYS A 141 1.50 18.57 7.48
C CYS A 141 3.02 18.60 7.19
N ILE A 142 3.42 18.39 5.93
CA ILE A 142 4.81 18.46 5.46
C ILE A 142 5.08 19.59 4.46
N GLY A 143 4.12 20.50 4.27
CA GLY A 143 4.25 21.64 3.35
C GLY A 143 5.44 22.55 3.69
N HIS A 144 5.76 22.70 4.98
CA HIS A 144 6.91 23.48 5.43
C HIS A 144 8.27 22.88 5.01
N LEU A 145 8.31 21.62 4.59
CA LEU A 145 9.49 20.89 4.12
C LEU A 145 9.58 20.83 2.59
N ALA A 146 8.66 21.46 1.86
CA ALA A 146 8.55 21.33 0.40
C ALA A 146 9.86 21.59 -0.37
N GLY A 147 10.65 22.56 0.08
CA GLY A 147 11.95 22.91 -0.52
C GLY A 147 13.15 22.09 -0.01
N GLU A 148 12.97 21.30 1.05
CA GLU A 148 14.05 20.50 1.63
C GLU A 148 14.37 19.28 0.74
N LYS A 149 15.64 18.84 0.74
CA LYS A 149 16.01 17.61 0.06
C LYS A 149 15.47 16.39 0.80
N ALA A 150 14.94 15.43 0.06
CA ALA A 150 14.41 14.22 0.64
C ALA A 150 15.43 13.42 1.46
N ALA A 151 16.72 13.49 1.09
CA ALA A 151 17.81 12.85 1.83
C ALA A 151 18.03 13.42 3.24
N ASP A 152 17.72 14.71 3.44
CA ASP A 152 17.99 15.42 4.68
C ASP A 152 16.86 15.28 5.70
N LEU A 153 15.74 14.65 5.30
CA LEU A 153 14.59 14.43 6.16
C LEU A 153 14.87 13.33 7.20
N PRO A 154 14.37 13.50 8.44
CA PRO A 154 14.22 12.39 9.38
C PRO A 154 13.40 11.25 8.77
N TYR A 155 13.68 10.01 9.19
CA TYR A 155 13.11 8.80 8.57
C TYR A 155 11.58 8.78 8.56
N GLY A 156 10.92 9.25 9.63
CA GLY A 156 9.47 9.37 9.69
C GLY A 156 8.89 10.26 8.60
N TYR A 157 9.55 11.40 8.31
CA TYR A 157 9.13 12.29 7.21
C TYR A 157 9.39 11.68 5.82
N GLN A 158 10.44 10.88 5.65
CA GLN A 158 10.64 10.14 4.40
C GLN A 158 9.51 9.13 4.15
N LYS A 159 9.00 8.47 5.20
CA LYS A 159 7.83 7.59 5.10
C LYS A 159 6.58 8.38 4.69
N MET A 160 6.35 9.56 5.29
CA MET A 160 5.24 10.45 4.92
C MET A 160 5.37 10.92 3.46
N LEU A 161 6.57 11.24 3.00
CA LEU A 161 6.86 11.61 1.62
C LEU A 161 6.53 10.47 0.64
N GLY A 162 6.92 9.23 0.99
CA GLY A 162 6.56 8.05 0.19
C GLY A 162 5.04 7.86 0.07
N LEU A 163 4.31 8.10 1.16
CA LEU A 163 2.84 8.07 1.18
C LEU A 163 2.25 9.20 0.31
N ALA A 164 2.77 10.44 0.42
CA ALA A 164 2.37 11.57 -0.40
C ALA A 164 2.55 11.28 -1.90
N SER A 165 3.71 10.72 -2.27
CA SER A 165 4.02 10.36 -3.66
C SER A 165 3.08 9.28 -4.23
N ALA A 166 2.54 8.42 -3.39
CA ALA A 166 1.52 7.45 -3.80
C ALA A 166 0.13 8.09 -3.93
N LEU A 167 -0.21 9.02 -3.05
CA LEU A 167 -1.54 9.65 -2.99
C LEU A 167 -1.77 10.70 -4.08
N VAL A 168 -0.72 11.38 -4.56
CA VAL A 168 -0.84 12.44 -5.57
C VAL A 168 -1.49 11.95 -6.87
N GLY A 169 -1.36 10.65 -7.18
CA GLY A 169 -2.03 9.97 -8.30
C GLY A 169 -3.53 9.77 -8.12
N ASN A 170 -4.12 10.20 -7.00
CA ASN A 170 -5.52 10.02 -6.65
C ASN A 170 -5.96 8.55 -6.71
N PRO A 171 -5.29 7.64 -5.98
CA PRO A 171 -5.60 6.22 -5.98
C PRO A 171 -6.95 5.93 -5.34
N GLN A 172 -7.56 4.80 -5.70
CA GLN A 172 -8.73 4.27 -5.01
C GLN A 172 -8.35 3.19 -4.01
N LEU A 173 -7.20 2.53 -4.22
CA LEU A 173 -6.61 1.59 -3.29
C LEU A 173 -5.10 1.81 -3.23
N VAL A 174 -4.59 1.95 -1.99
CA VAL A 174 -3.16 2.00 -1.71
C VAL A 174 -2.76 0.75 -0.95
N MET A 175 -1.69 0.10 -1.41
CA MET A 175 -1.07 -1.01 -0.69
C MET A 175 0.16 -0.47 0.05
N LEU A 176 0.16 -0.57 1.38
CA LEU A 176 1.22 -0.10 2.25
C LEU A 176 2.04 -1.28 2.77
N ASP A 177 3.36 -1.21 2.58
CA ASP A 177 4.29 -2.26 2.99
C ASP A 177 5.15 -1.76 4.15
N GLU A 178 4.86 -2.22 5.36
CA GLU A 178 5.53 -1.89 6.63
C GLU A 178 5.69 -0.37 6.88
N PRO A 179 4.59 0.41 6.86
CA PRO A 179 4.68 1.85 7.05
C PRO A 179 5.16 2.25 8.46
N ALA A 180 4.93 1.42 9.47
CA ALA A 180 5.36 1.69 10.85
C ALA A 180 6.76 1.16 11.18
N ALA A 181 7.40 0.41 10.28
CA ALA A 181 8.71 -0.19 10.54
C ALA A 181 9.79 0.89 10.75
N GLY A 182 10.57 0.75 11.83
CA GLY A 182 11.68 1.64 12.15
C GLY A 182 11.25 2.99 12.77
N LEU A 183 9.98 3.19 13.06
CA LEU A 183 9.45 4.40 13.68
C LEU A 183 9.37 4.25 15.20
N SER A 184 9.51 5.37 15.92
CA SER A 184 9.14 5.47 17.32
C SER A 184 7.62 5.30 17.51
N ALA A 185 7.16 5.07 18.74
CA ALA A 185 5.73 4.93 19.01
C ALA A 185 4.93 6.20 18.61
N GLU A 186 5.49 7.38 18.87
CA GLU A 186 4.86 8.66 18.52
C GLU A 186 4.78 8.86 16.99
N GLU A 187 5.84 8.51 16.26
CA GLU A 187 5.85 8.59 14.79
C GLU A 187 4.87 7.59 14.17
N ALA A 188 4.80 6.35 14.71
CA ALA A 188 3.84 5.35 14.29
C ALA A 188 2.39 5.82 14.54
N ASP A 189 2.14 6.47 15.67
CA ASP A 189 0.83 7.03 15.97
C ASP A 189 0.44 8.15 14.98
N ARG A 190 1.38 9.02 14.59
CA ARG A 190 1.15 10.05 13.55
C ARG A 190 0.84 9.43 12.19
N ILE A 191 1.59 8.40 11.79
CA ILE A 191 1.33 7.67 10.53
C ILE A 191 -0.04 6.98 10.58
N ALA A 192 -0.44 6.43 11.73
CA ALA A 192 -1.75 5.83 11.92
C ALA A 192 -2.89 6.84 11.69
N ASP A 193 -2.76 8.05 12.25
CA ASP A 193 -3.75 9.13 12.08
C ASP A 193 -3.83 9.59 10.61
N LEU A 194 -2.69 9.71 9.92
CA LEU A 194 -2.65 10.03 8.50
C LEU A 194 -3.33 8.95 7.65
N ILE A 195 -3.04 7.67 7.89
CA ILE A 195 -3.65 6.54 7.16
C ILE A 195 -5.16 6.51 7.38
N THR A 196 -5.61 6.73 8.62
CA THR A 196 -7.04 6.82 8.93
C THR A 196 -7.70 7.99 8.21
N GLY A 197 -7.08 9.16 8.21
CA GLY A 197 -7.57 10.33 7.47
C GLY A 197 -7.63 10.10 5.95
N ILE A 198 -6.73 9.32 5.38
CA ILE A 198 -6.75 8.91 3.96
C ILE A 198 -7.95 8.00 3.68
N ARG A 199 -8.21 7.01 4.55
CA ARG A 199 -9.41 6.15 4.44
C ARG A 199 -10.70 6.97 4.51
N ASP A 200 -10.78 7.91 5.44
CA ASP A 200 -11.97 8.74 5.65
C ASP A 200 -12.30 9.63 4.43
N ARG A 201 -11.31 9.87 3.58
CA ARG A 201 -11.48 10.49 2.25
C ARG A 201 -11.90 9.51 1.15
N GLY A 202 -12.17 8.26 1.50
CA GLY A 202 -12.68 7.22 0.59
C GLY A 202 -11.61 6.39 -0.12
N VAL A 203 -10.33 6.53 0.24
CA VAL A 203 -9.24 5.67 -0.27
C VAL A 203 -9.22 4.38 0.54
N SER A 204 -9.30 3.24 -0.14
CA SER A 204 -9.16 1.93 0.51
C SER A 204 -7.70 1.57 0.70
N ILE A 205 -7.40 0.79 1.72
CA ILE A 205 -6.01 0.48 2.08
C ILE A 205 -5.86 -1.02 2.33
N LEU A 206 -4.86 -1.63 1.69
CA LEU A 206 -4.34 -2.94 2.07
C LEU A 206 -2.98 -2.72 2.70
N ILE A 207 -2.82 -3.09 3.97
CA ILE A 207 -1.62 -2.81 4.73
C ILE A 207 -0.96 -4.09 5.23
N ILE A 208 0.36 -4.16 5.13
CA ILE A 208 1.17 -5.19 5.76
C ILE A 208 2.04 -4.52 6.80
N ASP A 209 1.97 -4.99 8.03
CA ASP A 209 2.90 -4.61 9.08
C ASP A 209 2.99 -5.74 10.11
N HIS A 210 4.06 -5.77 10.87
CA HIS A 210 4.27 -6.70 11.98
C HIS A 210 3.97 -6.07 13.33
N ASN A 211 3.75 -4.75 13.39
CA ASN A 211 3.39 -4.04 14.61
C ASN A 211 1.89 -4.21 14.91
N MET A 212 1.57 -5.19 15.75
CA MET A 212 0.19 -5.55 16.08
C MET A 212 -0.61 -4.42 16.72
N ARG A 213 0.04 -3.58 17.57
CA ARG A 213 -0.61 -2.41 18.18
C ARG A 213 -1.05 -1.40 17.11
N PHE A 214 -0.16 -1.12 16.17
CA PHE A 214 -0.43 -0.24 15.03
C PHE A 214 -1.56 -0.79 14.16
N MET A 215 -1.50 -2.08 13.80
CA MET A 215 -2.50 -2.74 12.97
C MET A 215 -3.88 -2.77 13.64
N ALA A 216 -3.95 -3.11 14.94
CA ALA A 216 -5.20 -3.15 15.69
C ALA A 216 -5.86 -1.76 15.83
N ARG A 217 -5.05 -0.68 15.80
CA ARG A 217 -5.56 0.70 15.87
C ARG A 217 -6.26 1.15 14.59
N ILE A 218 -5.76 0.74 13.41
CA ILE A 218 -6.18 1.34 12.14
C ILE A 218 -7.01 0.41 11.24
N CYS A 219 -6.85 -0.92 11.36
CA CYS A 219 -7.53 -1.87 10.48
C CYS A 219 -9.00 -2.07 10.89
N ASP A 220 -9.86 -2.13 9.89
CA ASP A 220 -11.25 -2.56 10.06
C ASP A 220 -11.34 -4.10 10.12
N ARG A 221 -10.52 -4.76 9.28
CA ARG A 221 -10.44 -6.22 9.21
C ARG A 221 -8.98 -6.69 9.06
N MET A 222 -8.75 -7.94 9.48
CA MET A 222 -7.47 -8.63 9.40
C MET A 222 -7.59 -9.90 8.57
N VAL A 223 -6.58 -10.15 7.73
CA VAL A 223 -6.36 -11.41 7.02
C VAL A 223 -5.03 -11.97 7.52
N VAL A 224 -5.06 -13.18 8.07
CA VAL A 224 -3.86 -13.85 8.59
C VAL A 224 -3.40 -14.90 7.62
N LEU A 225 -2.15 -14.79 7.18
CA LEU A 225 -1.48 -15.85 6.43
C LEU A 225 -0.58 -16.69 7.35
N HIS A 226 -0.61 -18.00 7.15
CA HIS A 226 0.27 -18.94 7.82
C HIS A 226 0.69 -20.04 6.83
N HIS A 227 1.99 -20.26 6.67
CA HIS A 227 2.55 -21.22 5.70
C HIS A 227 1.96 -21.11 4.27
N GLY A 228 1.75 -19.87 3.80
CA GLY A 228 1.25 -19.63 2.45
C GLY A 228 -0.28 -19.72 2.28
N THR A 229 -1.02 -20.09 3.32
CA THR A 229 -2.48 -20.24 3.29
C THR A 229 -3.17 -19.20 4.16
N GLU A 230 -4.44 -18.93 3.91
CA GLU A 230 -5.28 -18.09 4.77
C GLU A 230 -5.69 -18.90 6.02
N LEU A 231 -5.27 -18.42 7.19
CA LEU A 231 -5.61 -19.00 8.47
C LEU A 231 -6.88 -18.37 9.06
N PHE A 232 -7.05 -17.05 8.84
CA PHE A 232 -8.14 -16.26 9.40
C PHE A 232 -8.45 -15.06 8.51
N SER A 233 -9.73 -14.68 8.44
CA SER A 233 -10.20 -13.42 7.87
C SER A 233 -11.42 -12.95 8.67
N GLY A 234 -11.35 -11.76 9.26
CA GLY A 234 -12.42 -11.23 10.11
C GLY A 234 -12.10 -9.84 10.66
N THR A 235 -12.95 -9.34 11.52
CA THR A 235 -12.75 -8.07 12.23
C THR A 235 -11.59 -8.16 13.23
N VAL A 236 -11.05 -6.99 13.63
CA VAL A 236 -9.99 -6.94 14.67
C VAL A 236 -10.48 -7.56 15.99
N ALA A 237 -11.77 -7.38 16.33
CA ALA A 237 -12.35 -7.94 17.55
C ALA A 237 -12.44 -9.48 17.54
N GLU A 238 -12.66 -10.08 16.37
CA GLU A 238 -12.64 -11.53 16.17
C GLU A 238 -11.21 -12.06 16.16
N PHE A 239 -10.29 -11.33 15.49
CA PHE A 239 -8.88 -11.67 15.39
C PHE A 239 -8.22 -11.90 16.77
N VAL A 240 -8.40 -10.99 17.72
CA VAL A 240 -7.79 -11.10 19.07
C VAL A 240 -8.34 -12.27 19.91
N LYS A 241 -9.45 -12.88 19.50
CA LYS A 241 -10.09 -14.00 20.21
C LYS A 241 -9.90 -15.35 19.54
N ASP A 242 -9.40 -15.38 18.29
CA ASP A 242 -9.27 -16.63 17.55
C ASP A 242 -8.08 -17.45 18.07
N PRO A 243 -8.32 -18.66 18.61
CA PRO A 243 -7.26 -19.49 19.21
C PRO A 243 -6.22 -19.95 18.17
N ARG A 244 -6.60 -20.12 16.90
CA ARG A 244 -5.68 -20.52 15.82
C ARG A 244 -4.67 -19.42 15.53
N VAL A 245 -5.11 -18.16 15.61
CA VAL A 245 -4.25 -16.99 15.44
C VAL A 245 -3.26 -16.90 16.61
N LEU A 246 -3.75 -17.04 17.84
CA LEU A 246 -2.90 -17.02 19.03
C LEU A 246 -1.84 -18.12 18.96
N GLU A 247 -2.20 -19.33 18.59
CA GLU A 247 -1.28 -20.47 18.44
C GLU A 247 -0.22 -20.19 17.36
N ALA A 248 -0.61 -19.65 16.19
CA ALA A 248 0.30 -19.34 15.11
C ALA A 248 1.35 -18.27 15.47
N TYR A 249 1.02 -17.35 16.38
CA TYR A 249 1.95 -16.33 16.87
C TYR A 249 2.75 -16.77 18.09
N LEU A 250 2.13 -17.46 19.07
CA LEU A 250 2.79 -17.94 20.27
C LEU A 250 3.72 -19.13 20.00
N GLY A 251 3.39 -19.98 19.01
CA GLY A 251 4.24 -21.10 18.59
C GLY A 251 5.57 -20.68 17.97
N THR A 252 5.71 -19.41 17.53
CA THR A 252 6.97 -18.87 16.99
C THR A 252 7.91 -18.30 18.06
N GLU A 253 7.43 -17.99 19.27
CA GLU A 253 8.26 -17.46 20.37
C GLU A 253 8.99 -18.55 21.17
N HIS A 254 8.57 -19.81 21.08
CA HIS A 254 9.19 -20.92 21.82
C HIS A 254 10.35 -21.62 21.10
N VAL A 255 10.80 -21.14 19.94
CA VAL A 255 11.94 -21.73 19.18
C VAL A 255 13.25 -20.95 19.36
N VAL A 256 13.26 -19.90 20.20
CA VAL A 256 14.48 -19.15 20.57
C VAL A 256 14.66 -19.20 22.08
N ALA A 257 15.08 -20.36 22.57
CA ALA A 257 15.67 -20.55 23.88
C ALA A 257 17.02 -21.27 23.73
#